data_2ccafaef3a1c58a5c0a718c1684770a9
#
_entry.id   2ccafaef3a1c58a5c0a718c1684770a9
#
_cell.length_a   1.000
_cell.length_b   1.000
_cell.length_c   1.000
_cell.angle_alpha   90.00
_cell.angle_beta   90.00
_cell.angle_gamma   90.00
#
_symmetry.space_group_name_H-M   'P 1'
#
loop_
_entity.id
_entity.type
_entity.pdbx_description
1 polymer ?
#
loop_
_entity_poly.entity_id
_entity_poly.type
_entity_poly.pdbx_seq_one_letter_code
_entity_poly.pdbx_strand_id
1 'polypeptide(L)'
;MESFCTRSGISQEFYAPITLQQNGVVERKNRVIQEMARAMLYNKDVARNLWGETVNSACHTVNRVYFRPGTKKTPYELWKGMKPNVKYFRIFGSTRFILKDKENVGKFDSRSDEEIFLGYSFTSKAYWVYNKRIYIIYLRVFPWDFCVF
;
A
#
# COMPACT_ATOMS: atom_id res chain seq x y z
N MET A 1 21.63 11.26 6.37
CA MET A 1 20.85 10.92 5.15
C MET A 1 21.76 10.56 3.98
N GLU A 2 22.85 11.27 3.76
CA GLU A 2 23.87 10.98 2.71
C GLU A 2 24.42 9.55 2.77
N SER A 3 24.78 9.05 3.96
CA SER A 3 25.31 7.68 4.13
C SER A 3 24.34 6.57 3.73
N PHE A 4 23.04 6.81 3.90
CA PHE A 4 21.99 5.87 3.48
C PHE A 4 21.87 5.83 1.95
N CYS A 5 21.83 6.99 1.31
CA CYS A 5 21.69 7.10 -0.14
C CYS A 5 22.89 6.49 -0.86
N THR A 6 24.11 6.80 -0.41
CA THR A 6 25.33 6.24 -0.98
C THR A 6 25.37 4.72 -0.87
N ARG A 7 25.02 4.17 0.31
CA ARG A 7 24.98 2.71 0.53
C ARG A 7 23.89 2.01 -0.31
N SER A 8 22.81 2.71 -0.61
CA SER A 8 21.70 2.21 -1.43
C SER A 8 21.86 2.46 -2.92
N GLY A 9 22.99 3.05 -3.35
CA GLY A 9 23.24 3.40 -4.76
C GLY A 9 22.30 4.49 -5.29
N ILE A 10 21.79 5.37 -4.41
CA ILE A 10 20.88 6.46 -4.76
C ILE A 10 21.71 7.72 -4.99
N SER A 11 21.69 8.23 -6.22
CA SER A 11 22.28 9.53 -6.54
C SER A 11 21.43 10.65 -5.95
N GLN A 12 22.07 11.57 -5.26
CA GLN A 12 21.46 12.77 -4.73
C GLN A 12 21.83 13.96 -5.60
N GLU A 13 20.80 14.70 -6.05
CA GLU A 13 20.96 15.96 -6.75
C GLU A 13 20.29 17.06 -5.92
N PHE A 14 21.06 18.09 -5.60
CA PHE A 14 20.55 19.25 -4.86
C PHE A 14 20.12 20.32 -5.86
N TYR A 15 18.93 20.86 -5.66
CA TYR A 15 18.44 21.98 -6.44
C TYR A 15 18.96 23.31 -5.88
N ALA A 16 19.14 24.29 -6.75
CA ALA A 16 19.49 25.64 -6.31
C ALA A 16 18.37 26.22 -5.41
N PRO A 17 18.69 27.00 -4.38
CA PRO A 17 17.70 27.65 -3.53
C PRO A 17 16.70 28.46 -4.36
N ILE A 18 15.42 28.40 -3.99
CA ILE A 18 14.31 29.18 -4.58
C ILE A 18 13.97 28.81 -6.05
N THR A 19 14.39 27.67 -6.56
CA THR A 19 14.05 27.24 -7.94
C THR A 19 12.99 26.13 -7.94
N LEU A 20 11.72 26.52 -7.75
CA LEU A 20 10.56 25.58 -7.77
C LEU A 20 10.43 24.83 -9.09
N GLN A 21 10.81 25.45 -10.22
CA GLN A 21 10.69 24.87 -11.56
C GLN A 21 11.53 23.57 -11.73
N GLN A 22 12.61 23.42 -10.97
CA GLN A 22 13.46 22.23 -11.03
C GLN A 22 12.82 21.01 -10.35
N ASN A 23 11.78 21.22 -9.55
CA ASN A 23 11.09 20.16 -8.80
C ASN A 23 9.92 19.49 -9.56
N GLY A 24 9.68 19.85 -10.81
CA GLY A 24 8.50 19.42 -11.57
C GLY A 24 8.35 17.90 -11.76
N VAL A 25 9.44 17.14 -11.70
CA VAL A 25 9.38 15.67 -11.77
C VAL A 25 8.81 15.09 -10.47
N VAL A 26 9.27 15.57 -9.33
CA VAL A 26 8.81 15.15 -7.99
C VAL A 26 7.35 15.56 -7.80
N GLU A 27 6.98 16.77 -8.17
CA GLU A 27 5.60 17.26 -8.09
C GLU A 27 4.63 16.41 -8.90
N ARG A 28 4.98 16.08 -10.14
CA ARG A 28 4.16 15.17 -10.97
C ARG A 28 4.00 13.79 -10.36
N LYS A 29 5.08 13.22 -9.82
CA LYS A 29 5.03 11.92 -9.12
C LYS A 29 4.14 11.97 -7.89
N ASN A 30 4.30 12.99 -7.07
CA ASN A 30 3.48 13.20 -5.87
C ASN A 30 2.00 13.38 -6.24
N ARG A 31 1.71 14.13 -7.29
CA ARG A 31 0.33 14.31 -7.78
C ARG A 31 -0.30 12.99 -8.15
N VAL A 32 0.37 12.15 -8.96
CA VAL A 32 -0.15 10.84 -9.35
C VAL A 32 -0.46 9.96 -8.14
N ILE A 33 0.45 9.91 -7.16
CA ILE A 33 0.24 9.12 -5.93
C ILE A 33 -0.94 9.67 -5.13
N GLN A 34 -1.03 10.98 -4.97
CA GLN A 34 -2.12 11.61 -4.23
C GLN A 34 -3.49 11.42 -4.90
N GLU A 35 -3.56 11.54 -6.22
CA GLU A 35 -4.79 11.30 -6.99
C GLU A 35 -5.24 9.85 -6.86
N MET A 36 -4.31 8.88 -6.97
CA MET A 36 -4.61 7.47 -6.75
C MET A 36 -5.08 7.22 -5.32
N ALA A 37 -4.41 7.78 -4.32
CA ALA A 37 -4.80 7.62 -2.91
C ALA A 37 -6.20 8.20 -2.65
N ARG A 38 -6.53 9.37 -3.21
CA ARG A 38 -7.88 9.94 -3.13
C ARG A 38 -8.91 9.02 -3.76
N ALA A 39 -8.64 8.51 -4.96
CA ALA A 39 -9.55 7.58 -5.63
C ALA A 39 -9.77 6.30 -4.82
N MET A 40 -8.73 5.75 -4.19
CA MET A 40 -8.83 4.58 -3.31
C MET A 40 -9.71 4.84 -2.09
N LEU A 41 -9.56 5.99 -1.43
CA LEU A 41 -10.37 6.36 -0.25
C LEU A 41 -11.85 6.52 -0.62
N TYR A 42 -12.14 7.30 -1.66
CA TYR A 42 -13.51 7.60 -2.04
C TYR A 42 -14.26 6.38 -2.58
N ASN A 43 -13.59 5.50 -3.31
CA ASN A 43 -14.24 4.34 -3.93
C ASN A 43 -14.80 3.33 -2.91
N LYS A 44 -14.27 3.28 -1.70
CA LYS A 44 -14.65 2.32 -0.65
C LYS A 44 -15.10 2.96 0.65
N ASP A 45 -15.31 4.26 0.64
CA ASP A 45 -15.72 5.04 1.83
C ASP A 45 -14.85 4.75 3.07
N VAL A 46 -13.54 4.65 2.84
CA VAL A 46 -12.58 4.40 3.90
C VAL A 46 -12.34 5.68 4.67
N ALA A 47 -12.26 5.59 5.98
CA ALA A 47 -12.08 6.73 6.87
C ALA A 47 -10.81 7.54 6.52
N ARG A 48 -10.93 8.87 6.51
CA ARG A 48 -9.84 9.79 6.08
C ARG A 48 -8.59 9.72 6.95
N ASN A 49 -8.72 9.29 8.21
CA ASN A 49 -7.56 9.08 9.09
C ASN A 49 -6.62 7.97 8.60
N LEU A 50 -7.07 7.10 7.69
CA LEU A 50 -6.27 6.05 7.05
C LEU A 50 -5.54 6.54 5.79
N TRP A 51 -5.40 7.85 5.62
CA TRP A 51 -4.71 8.46 4.48
C TRP A 51 -3.27 7.95 4.30
N GLY A 52 -2.51 7.82 5.39
CA GLY A 52 -1.13 7.34 5.34
C GLY A 52 -1.00 5.94 4.73
N GLU A 53 -1.87 5.01 5.17
CA GLU A 53 -1.92 3.64 4.64
C GLU A 53 -2.36 3.62 3.18
N THR A 54 -3.27 4.53 2.81
CA THR A 54 -3.73 4.66 1.43
C THR A 54 -2.61 5.12 0.51
N VAL A 55 -1.84 6.14 0.92
CA VAL A 55 -0.67 6.62 0.16
C VAL A 55 0.38 5.53 0.02
N ASN A 56 0.63 4.77 1.09
CA ASN A 56 1.55 3.65 1.08
C ASN A 56 1.13 2.57 0.07
N SER A 57 -0.15 2.21 0.06
CA SER A 57 -0.72 1.25 -0.90
C SER A 57 -0.71 1.77 -2.33
N ALA A 58 -0.95 3.07 -2.52
CA ALA A 58 -0.84 3.72 -3.83
C ALA A 58 0.60 3.66 -4.36
N CYS A 59 1.60 4.01 -3.54
CA CYS A 59 3.02 3.88 -3.90
C CYS A 59 3.40 2.45 -4.26
N HIS A 60 2.95 1.47 -3.46
CA HIS A 60 3.21 0.06 -3.71
C HIS A 60 2.67 -0.37 -5.08
N THR A 61 1.46 0.06 -5.42
CA THR A 61 0.78 -0.26 -6.68
C THR A 61 1.44 0.44 -7.87
N VAL A 62 1.68 1.76 -7.78
CA VAL A 62 2.31 2.54 -8.84
C VAL A 62 3.67 1.95 -9.22
N ASN A 63 4.48 1.60 -8.25
CA ASN A 63 5.82 1.07 -8.50
C ASN A 63 5.83 -0.31 -9.19
N ARG A 64 4.73 -1.08 -9.12
CA ARG A 64 4.64 -2.44 -9.67
C ARG A 64 3.76 -2.57 -10.90
N VAL A 65 2.88 -1.61 -11.15
CA VAL A 65 1.90 -1.69 -12.26
C VAL A 65 2.23 -0.70 -13.37
N TYR A 66 2.65 0.52 -13.02
CA TYR A 66 2.91 1.56 -14.02
C TYR A 66 4.31 1.43 -14.60
N PHE A 67 4.42 1.57 -15.93
CA PHE A 67 5.72 1.63 -16.58
C PHE A 67 6.39 2.98 -16.38
N ARG A 68 7.71 2.95 -16.27
CA ARG A 68 8.50 4.19 -16.27
C ARG A 68 8.49 4.77 -17.70
N PRO A 69 8.24 6.07 -17.87
CA PRO A 69 8.31 6.74 -19.17
C PRO A 69 9.65 6.45 -19.87
N GLY A 70 9.60 6.17 -21.16
CA GLY A 70 10.77 5.81 -21.98
C GLY A 70 11.27 4.37 -21.79
N THR A 71 10.60 3.54 -20.98
CA THR A 71 10.94 2.14 -20.79
C THR A 71 9.68 1.27 -20.80
N LYS A 72 9.83 -0.02 -21.11
CA LYS A 72 8.75 -1.02 -20.96
C LYS A 72 8.86 -1.77 -19.63
N LYS A 73 9.48 -1.16 -18.62
CA LYS A 73 9.72 -1.76 -17.32
C LYS A 73 9.10 -0.91 -16.20
N THR A 74 8.64 -1.57 -15.16
CA THR A 74 8.15 -0.90 -13.96
C THR A 74 9.33 -0.41 -13.09
N PRO A 75 9.14 0.61 -12.23
CA PRO A 75 10.16 1.01 -11.26
C PRO A 75 10.65 -0.16 -10.39
N TYR A 76 9.75 -1.08 -10.03
CA TYR A 76 10.11 -2.29 -9.28
C TYR A 76 11.05 -3.21 -10.06
N GLU A 77 10.79 -3.44 -11.36
CA GLU A 77 11.67 -4.25 -12.22
C GLU A 77 13.05 -3.62 -12.40
N LEU A 78 13.12 -2.29 -12.50
CA LEU A 78 14.38 -1.58 -12.61
C LEU A 78 15.21 -1.67 -11.31
N TRP A 79 14.53 -1.64 -10.14
CA TRP A 79 15.19 -1.69 -8.83
C TRP A 79 15.60 -3.10 -8.44
N LYS A 80 14.71 -4.09 -8.60
CA LYS A 80 14.91 -5.47 -8.13
C LYS A 80 15.43 -6.43 -9.20
N GLY A 81 15.46 -6.02 -10.47
CA GLY A 81 15.89 -6.86 -11.58
C GLY A 81 14.94 -8.00 -11.95
N MET A 82 13.75 -8.09 -11.29
CA MET A 82 12.76 -9.14 -11.50
C MET A 82 11.36 -8.57 -11.70
N LYS A 83 10.52 -9.29 -12.46
CA LYS A 83 9.13 -8.91 -12.67
C LYS A 83 8.32 -8.97 -11.36
N PRO A 84 7.46 -7.98 -11.08
CA PRO A 84 6.60 -8.01 -9.91
C PRO A 84 5.56 -9.12 -10.03
N ASN A 85 5.36 -9.87 -8.95
CA ASN A 85 4.22 -10.76 -8.84
C ASN A 85 3.01 -9.94 -8.38
N VAL A 86 1.99 -9.82 -9.24
CA VAL A 86 0.76 -9.05 -8.93
C VAL A 86 -0.42 -9.95 -8.52
N LYS A 87 -0.24 -11.27 -8.45
CA LYS A 87 -1.32 -12.22 -8.10
C LYS A 87 -1.89 -11.98 -6.69
N TYR A 88 -1.07 -11.45 -5.78
CA TYR A 88 -1.49 -11.15 -4.41
C TYR A 88 -2.16 -9.78 -4.24
N PHE A 89 -2.30 -9.01 -5.31
CA PHE A 89 -2.96 -7.71 -5.23
C PHE A 89 -4.43 -7.86 -4.84
N ARG A 90 -4.86 -6.94 -3.99
CA ARG A 90 -6.24 -6.86 -3.50
C ARG A 90 -6.73 -5.43 -3.60
N ILE A 91 -8.04 -5.27 -3.70
CA ILE A 91 -8.66 -3.95 -3.78
C ILE A 91 -8.57 -3.28 -2.41
N PHE A 92 -7.97 -2.10 -2.36
CA PHE A 92 -7.89 -1.28 -1.15
C PHE A 92 -9.31 -1.01 -0.60
N GLY A 93 -9.46 -1.09 0.71
CA GLY A 93 -10.75 -0.89 1.35
C GLY A 93 -11.72 -2.07 1.22
N SER A 94 -11.33 -3.19 0.60
CA SER A 94 -12.19 -4.37 0.54
C SER A 94 -12.44 -4.96 1.92
N THR A 95 -13.72 -5.24 2.20
CA THR A 95 -14.15 -5.89 3.45
C THR A 95 -13.79 -7.36 3.44
N ARG A 96 -13.39 -7.87 4.60
CA ARG A 96 -13.12 -9.27 4.88
C ARG A 96 -13.74 -9.67 6.19
N PHE A 97 -14.17 -10.92 6.28
CA PHE A 97 -14.72 -11.50 7.50
C PHE A 97 -13.75 -12.52 8.05
N ILE A 98 -13.38 -12.37 9.31
CA ILE A 98 -12.43 -13.24 9.98
C ILE A 98 -13.10 -13.85 11.19
N LEU A 99 -12.94 -15.15 11.36
CA LEU A 99 -13.48 -15.86 12.51
C LEU A 99 -12.85 -15.33 13.79
N LYS A 100 -13.69 -15.07 14.78
CA LYS A 100 -13.26 -14.78 16.15
C LYS A 100 -12.71 -16.01 16.81
N ASP A 101 -11.76 -15.82 17.72
CA ASP A 101 -11.31 -16.91 18.59
C ASP A 101 -12.48 -17.38 19.47
N LYS A 102 -12.64 -18.71 19.58
CA LYS A 102 -13.80 -19.34 20.18
C LYS A 102 -14.03 -18.99 21.65
N GLU A 103 -13.00 -18.51 22.36
CA GLU A 103 -13.03 -18.26 23.80
C GLU A 103 -13.90 -17.06 24.21
N ASN A 104 -14.23 -16.16 23.29
CA ASN A 104 -14.91 -14.90 23.60
C ASN A 104 -16.23 -14.70 22.82
N VAL A 105 -16.82 -15.75 22.26
CA VAL A 105 -18.04 -15.63 21.45
C VAL A 105 -19.23 -16.21 22.20
N GLY A 106 -20.17 -15.36 22.57
CA GLY A 106 -21.45 -15.77 23.14
C GLY A 106 -22.31 -16.57 22.15
N LYS A 107 -23.29 -17.32 22.66
CA LYS A 107 -24.14 -18.22 21.86
C LYS A 107 -24.88 -17.52 20.70
N PHE A 108 -25.16 -16.23 20.83
CA PHE A 108 -25.88 -15.40 19.85
C PHE A 108 -25.02 -14.33 19.21
N ASP A 109 -23.72 -14.26 19.52
CA ASP A 109 -22.82 -13.26 18.94
C ASP A 109 -22.38 -13.66 17.52
N SER A 110 -22.09 -12.63 16.71
CA SER A 110 -21.46 -12.85 15.42
C SER A 110 -20.11 -13.57 15.59
N ARG A 111 -19.93 -14.67 14.87
CA ARG A 111 -18.70 -15.48 14.89
C ARG A 111 -17.57 -14.89 14.08
N SER A 112 -17.80 -13.78 13.37
CA SER A 112 -16.81 -13.13 12.53
C SER A 112 -16.69 -11.66 12.84
N ASP A 113 -15.49 -11.14 12.75
CA ASP A 113 -15.19 -9.70 12.75
C ASP A 113 -15.04 -9.20 11.31
N GLU A 114 -15.50 -7.97 11.09
CA GLU A 114 -15.33 -7.29 9.82
C GLU A 114 -14.00 -6.51 9.83
N GLU A 115 -13.17 -6.78 8.83
CA GLU A 115 -11.88 -6.14 8.63
C GLU A 115 -11.81 -5.48 7.26
N ILE A 116 -11.03 -4.40 7.15
CA ILE A 116 -10.78 -3.69 5.91
C ILE A 116 -9.33 -3.91 5.51
N PHE A 117 -9.11 -4.27 4.25
CA PHE A 117 -7.78 -4.36 3.69
C PHE A 117 -7.17 -2.96 3.46
N LEU A 118 -5.98 -2.71 4.02
CA LEU A 118 -5.29 -1.43 3.93
C LEU A 118 -3.98 -1.48 3.12
N GLY A 119 -3.39 -2.65 2.92
CA GLY A 119 -2.14 -2.68 2.16
C GLY A 119 -1.25 -3.89 2.42
N TYR A 120 0.01 -3.72 2.07
CA TYR A 120 1.00 -4.78 1.99
C TYR A 120 2.14 -4.54 2.97
N SER A 121 2.61 -5.59 3.64
CA SER A 121 3.84 -5.53 4.41
C SER A 121 5.06 -5.49 3.49
N PHE A 122 6.07 -4.71 3.88
CA PHE A 122 7.36 -4.66 3.18
C PHE A 122 8.31 -5.80 3.59
N THR A 123 8.16 -6.29 4.81
CA THR A 123 9.09 -7.23 5.43
C THR A 123 8.61 -8.66 5.41
N SER A 124 7.31 -8.86 5.34
CA SER A 124 6.67 -10.18 5.39
C SER A 124 5.64 -10.34 4.29
N LYS A 125 5.30 -11.59 3.96
CA LYS A 125 4.20 -11.92 3.05
C LYS A 125 2.85 -11.79 3.77
N ALA A 126 2.55 -10.58 4.25
CA ALA A 126 1.37 -10.28 5.04
C ALA A 126 0.66 -9.03 4.54
N TYR A 127 -0.57 -8.89 4.96
CA TYR A 127 -1.42 -7.74 4.66
C TYR A 127 -1.66 -6.89 5.90
N TRP A 128 -1.69 -5.59 5.72
CA TRP A 128 -2.21 -4.67 6.72
C TRP A 128 -3.73 -4.66 6.64
N VAL A 129 -4.37 -4.89 7.77
CA VAL A 129 -5.82 -4.88 7.91
C VAL A 129 -6.25 -4.04 9.11
N TYR A 130 -7.39 -3.39 8.96
CA TYR A 130 -8.03 -2.60 10.01
C TYR A 130 -9.27 -3.31 10.50
N ASN A 131 -9.32 -3.62 11.78
CA ASN A 131 -10.49 -4.22 12.41
C ASN A 131 -11.45 -3.12 12.85
N LYS A 132 -12.67 -3.14 12.34
CA LYS A 132 -13.69 -2.13 12.63
C LYS A 132 -14.20 -2.16 14.07
N ARG A 133 -14.16 -3.32 14.72
CA ARG A 133 -14.67 -3.50 16.08
C ARG A 133 -13.71 -2.92 17.14
N ILE A 134 -12.43 -3.21 17.01
CA ILE A 134 -11.40 -2.83 18.00
C ILE A 134 -10.61 -1.60 17.58
N TYR A 135 -10.85 -1.06 16.39
CA TYR A 135 -10.18 0.13 15.84
C TYR A 135 -8.66 0.04 15.75
N ILE A 136 -8.12 -1.17 15.53
CA ILE A 136 -6.67 -1.42 15.48
C ILE A 136 -6.26 -1.87 14.07
N ILE A 137 -5.09 -1.42 13.62
CA ILE A 137 -4.41 -1.88 12.42
C ILE A 137 -3.38 -2.93 12.84
N TYR A 138 -3.38 -4.09 12.18
CA TYR A 138 -2.41 -5.13 12.45
C TYR A 138 -2.05 -5.92 11.19
N LEU A 139 -0.97 -6.70 11.27
CA LEU A 139 -0.51 -7.56 10.18
C LEU A 139 -1.23 -8.91 10.24
N ARG A 140 -1.78 -9.33 9.12
CA ARG A 140 -2.31 -10.68 8.90
C ARG A 140 -1.55 -11.39 7.81
N VAL A 141 -1.07 -12.58 8.12
CA VAL A 141 -0.56 -13.51 7.13
C VAL A 141 -1.75 -14.30 6.59
N PHE A 142 -2.06 -14.09 5.33
CA PHE A 142 -3.01 -14.95 4.62
C PHE A 142 -2.23 -15.84 3.67
N PRO A 143 -2.56 -17.13 3.58
CA PRO A 143 -2.07 -17.95 2.48
C PRO A 143 -2.46 -17.27 1.16
N TRP A 144 -1.50 -17.10 0.28
CA TRP A 144 -1.69 -16.36 -0.98
C TRP A 144 -2.75 -16.97 -1.90
N ASP A 145 -3.17 -18.21 -1.60
CA ASP A 145 -4.09 -19.02 -2.38
C ASP A 145 -5.56 -18.97 -1.89
N PHE A 146 -5.84 -18.38 -0.73
CA PHE A 146 -7.21 -18.23 -0.25
C PHE A 146 -7.85 -16.94 -0.77
N CYS A 147 -8.38 -17.00 -1.99
CA CYS A 147 -9.46 -16.10 -2.45
C CYS A 147 -10.77 -16.62 -1.85
N VAL A 148 -11.28 -16.00 -0.80
CA VAL A 148 -12.70 -16.07 -0.50
C VAL A 148 -13.32 -14.83 -1.13
N PHE A 149 -14.22 -15.06 -2.07
CA PHE A 149 -15.04 -14.09 -2.79
C PHE A 149 -15.97 -13.34 -1.84
#